data_b52c5f01a74bc706e66b5439e974821b
#
_entry.id   b52c5f01a74bc706e66b5439e974821b
#
_cell.length_a   1.000
_cell.length_b   1.000
_cell.length_c   1.000
_cell.angle_alpha   90.00
_cell.angle_beta   90.00
_cell.angle_gamma   90.00
#
_symmetry.space_group_name_H-M   'P 1'
#
loop_
_entity.id
_entity.type
_entity.pdbx_description
1 polymer ?
#
loop_
_entity_poly.entity_id
_entity_poly.type
_entity_poly.pdbx_seq_one_letter_code
_entity_poly.pdbx_strand_id
1 'polypeptide(L)'
;MAIAIEHVIAASSIKGVGRQFLLRCIDDCSDASEINYENFVAFVAPEKHKRICRGVGSCNPEIEMKELKKAYDHTLKLLERSADEKIFYIGSNSSKYPRRLRRCKDHPLFLFYRGNLEICDTMRCAAVIGTRQPSADALKAEKKICDYLAEYGWNIVSGLAFGCDETAHRTAVEYWKNTGKGTTTAILADGLDAGSIYPKENAELADEIVDCGGLLLSEYIIGTSCRPYYLTERDKWQAQLSDIVIPVQTGVAGGTFHALTRAAELDIPSFIPYLREYDSPDCEQIDLCRKGMKKAVEKYKCRSFRTVLELDRMLKPGCSA
;
A
#
# COMPACT_ATOMS: atom_id res chain seq x y z
N MET A 1 -20.48 -17.97 8.85
CA MET A 1 -20.21 -16.58 9.33
C MET A 1 -18.70 -16.38 9.40
N ALA A 2 -18.19 -15.22 9.03
CA ALA A 2 -16.75 -14.97 9.01
C ALA A 2 -16.24 -14.68 10.44
N ILE A 3 -14.99 -15.03 10.73
CA ILE A 3 -14.29 -14.62 11.96
C ILE A 3 -14.38 -13.09 12.08
N ALA A 4 -14.73 -12.59 13.26
CA ALA A 4 -14.64 -11.16 13.52
C ALA A 4 -13.19 -10.70 13.35
N ILE A 5 -12.98 -9.67 12.56
CA ILE A 5 -11.65 -9.26 12.12
C ILE A 5 -10.78 -8.78 13.28
N GLU A 6 -11.38 -8.30 14.36
CA GLU A 6 -10.72 -7.87 15.60
C GLU A 6 -9.86 -8.98 16.21
N HIS A 7 -10.32 -10.23 16.13
CA HIS A 7 -9.56 -11.40 16.59
C HIS A 7 -8.31 -11.64 15.73
N VAL A 8 -8.43 -11.44 14.41
CA VAL A 8 -7.31 -11.57 13.47
C VAL A 8 -6.28 -10.47 13.70
N ILE A 9 -6.74 -9.23 13.89
CA ILE A 9 -5.87 -8.08 14.22
C ILE A 9 -5.12 -8.36 15.52
N ALA A 10 -5.82 -8.79 16.58
CA ALA A 10 -5.22 -9.11 17.86
C ALA A 10 -4.17 -10.23 17.74
N ALA A 11 -4.51 -11.33 17.09
CA ALA A 11 -3.61 -12.46 16.90
C ALA A 11 -2.37 -12.10 16.07
N SER A 12 -2.50 -11.19 15.09
CA SER A 12 -1.37 -10.74 14.27
C SER A 12 -0.29 -9.98 15.06
N SER A 13 -0.65 -9.39 16.21
CA SER A 13 0.27 -8.69 17.09
C SER A 13 1.16 -9.63 17.91
N ILE A 14 0.84 -10.92 17.95
CA ILE A 14 1.53 -11.91 18.78
C ILE A 14 2.75 -12.44 18.05
N LYS A 15 3.90 -12.45 18.73
CA LYS A 15 5.16 -12.98 18.17
C LYS A 15 4.99 -14.44 17.75
N GLY A 16 5.37 -14.73 16.50
CA GLY A 16 5.27 -16.09 15.93
C GLY A 16 3.95 -16.40 15.23
N VAL A 17 2.95 -15.51 15.30
CA VAL A 17 1.70 -15.59 14.53
C VAL A 17 1.89 -14.80 13.23
N GLY A 18 2.13 -15.49 12.14
CA GLY A 18 2.37 -14.86 10.84
C GLY A 18 1.15 -14.85 9.92
N ARG A 19 1.17 -13.97 8.90
CA ARG A 19 0.08 -13.80 7.92
C ARG A 19 -0.41 -15.12 7.31
N GLN A 20 0.49 -15.98 6.83
CA GLN A 20 0.14 -17.27 6.22
C GLN A 20 -0.56 -18.24 7.17
N PHE A 21 -0.26 -18.15 8.46
CA PHE A 21 -0.97 -18.91 9.48
C PHE A 21 -2.38 -18.38 9.66
N LEU A 22 -2.55 -17.06 9.80
CA LEU A 22 -3.85 -16.42 9.99
C LEU A 22 -4.76 -16.57 8.75
N LEU A 23 -4.22 -16.53 7.53
CA LEU A 23 -4.97 -16.82 6.30
C LEU A 23 -5.60 -18.21 6.37
N ARG A 24 -4.83 -19.23 6.74
CA ARG A 24 -5.37 -20.58 6.91
C ARG A 24 -6.43 -20.64 7.99
N CYS A 25 -6.23 -19.93 9.10
CA CYS A 25 -7.25 -19.84 10.15
C CYS A 25 -8.56 -19.24 9.63
N ILE A 26 -8.49 -18.19 8.80
CA ILE A 26 -9.67 -17.57 8.20
C ILE A 26 -10.36 -18.52 7.24
N ASP A 27 -9.61 -19.22 6.40
CA ASP A 27 -10.13 -20.16 5.41
C ASP A 27 -10.80 -21.37 6.10
N ASP A 28 -10.12 -21.96 7.10
CA ASP A 28 -10.62 -23.13 7.83
C ASP A 28 -11.84 -22.82 8.72
N CYS A 29 -11.97 -21.56 9.14
CA CYS A 29 -13.12 -21.12 9.94
C CYS A 29 -14.33 -20.64 9.09
N SER A 30 -14.22 -20.64 7.77
CA SER A 30 -15.30 -20.19 6.88
C SER A 30 -16.59 -20.97 7.02
N ASP A 31 -16.52 -22.25 7.46
CA ASP A 31 -17.65 -23.17 7.64
C ASP A 31 -18.25 -23.17 9.07
N ALA A 32 -17.65 -22.43 10.02
CA ALA A 32 -18.15 -22.40 11.39
C ALA A 32 -19.34 -21.44 11.56
N SER A 33 -20.44 -21.93 12.11
CA SER A 33 -21.71 -21.20 12.22
C SER A 33 -21.68 -20.00 13.18
N GLU A 34 -20.78 -19.99 14.17
CA GLU A 34 -20.48 -18.86 15.05
C GLU A 34 -19.05 -18.98 15.58
N ILE A 35 -18.20 -17.99 15.31
CA ILE A 35 -16.89 -17.90 15.94
C ILE A 35 -16.92 -16.72 16.90
N ASN A 36 -17.07 -17.03 18.17
CA ASN A 36 -16.81 -16.11 19.26
C ASN A 36 -15.30 -16.13 19.61
N TYR A 37 -14.88 -15.23 20.49
CA TYR A 37 -13.49 -15.14 20.93
C TYR A 37 -12.94 -16.47 21.48
N GLU A 38 -13.72 -17.21 22.27
CA GLU A 38 -13.29 -18.47 22.89
C GLU A 38 -12.98 -19.55 21.84
N ASN A 39 -13.83 -19.68 20.82
CA ASN A 39 -13.62 -20.62 19.72
C ASN A 39 -12.41 -20.22 18.87
N PHE A 40 -12.21 -18.95 18.60
CA PHE A 40 -11.04 -18.45 17.88
C PHE A 40 -9.74 -18.70 18.65
N VAL A 41 -9.75 -18.44 19.96
CA VAL A 41 -8.61 -18.72 20.83
C VAL A 41 -8.29 -20.22 20.86
N ALA A 42 -9.29 -21.09 20.99
CA ALA A 42 -9.12 -22.54 20.97
C ALA A 42 -8.53 -23.04 19.64
N PHE A 43 -8.83 -22.36 18.53
CA PHE A 43 -8.29 -22.69 17.20
C PHE A 43 -6.86 -22.20 17.01
N VAL A 44 -6.55 -20.98 17.39
CA VAL A 44 -5.22 -20.35 17.20
C VAL A 44 -4.17 -20.89 18.17
N ALA A 45 -4.52 -21.10 19.43
CA ALA A 45 -3.57 -21.52 20.47
C ALA A 45 -2.93 -22.89 20.21
N PRO A 46 -3.65 -23.96 19.82
CA PRO A 46 -3.04 -25.27 19.53
C PRO A 46 -2.05 -25.24 18.37
N GLU A 47 -2.29 -24.45 17.33
CA GLU A 47 -1.38 -24.34 16.19
C GLU A 47 -0.14 -23.50 16.53
N LYS A 48 -0.27 -22.45 17.33
CA LYS A 48 0.86 -21.71 17.87
C LYS A 48 1.72 -22.61 18.75
N HIS A 49 1.10 -23.38 19.62
CA HIS A 49 1.76 -24.37 20.51
C HIS A 49 2.57 -25.39 19.69
N LYS A 50 1.99 -26.02 18.66
CA LYS A 50 2.69 -26.97 17.78
C LYS A 50 3.91 -26.36 17.07
N ARG A 51 3.87 -25.07 16.70
CA ARG A 51 4.98 -24.36 16.03
C ARG A 51 6.11 -24.01 16.98
N ILE A 52 5.78 -23.51 18.17
CA ILE A 52 6.78 -23.13 19.17
C ILE A 52 7.48 -24.37 19.72
N CYS A 53 6.75 -25.44 19.99
CA CYS A 53 7.31 -26.68 20.53
C CYS A 53 8.17 -27.47 19.53
N ARG A 54 8.15 -27.15 18.24
CA ARG A 54 9.13 -27.72 17.26
C ARG A 54 10.53 -27.14 17.39
N GLY A 55 10.71 -26.02 18.12
CA GLY A 55 11.98 -25.30 18.23
C GLY A 55 12.51 -25.05 19.65
N VAL A 56 11.66 -25.04 20.67
CA VAL A 56 12.06 -24.72 22.07
C VAL A 56 11.09 -25.42 23.03
N GLY A 57 11.58 -26.11 24.03
CA GLY A 57 10.87 -26.94 24.99
C GLY A 57 9.46 -26.52 25.45
N SER A 58 8.80 -27.35 26.20
CA SER A 58 7.37 -27.33 26.55
C SER A 58 6.74 -25.93 26.77
N CYS A 59 5.79 -25.55 25.90
CA CYS A 59 4.96 -24.36 26.11
C CYS A 59 3.75 -24.69 26.98
N ASN A 60 3.38 -23.79 27.87
CA ASN A 60 2.17 -23.92 28.68
C ASN A 60 0.96 -23.31 27.93
N PRO A 61 -0.06 -24.11 27.54
CA PRO A 61 -1.24 -23.62 26.83
C PRO A 61 -2.00 -22.48 27.55
N GLU A 62 -2.01 -22.47 28.88
CA GLU A 62 -2.68 -21.45 29.66
C GLU A 62 -2.00 -20.06 29.53
N ILE A 63 -0.66 -20.04 29.39
CA ILE A 63 0.08 -18.78 29.20
C ILE A 63 -0.27 -18.20 27.83
N GLU A 64 -0.39 -19.03 26.80
CA GLU A 64 -0.73 -18.60 25.45
C GLU A 64 -2.17 -18.07 25.36
N MET A 65 -3.10 -18.68 26.09
CA MET A 65 -4.49 -18.20 26.20
C MET A 65 -4.55 -16.82 26.84
N LYS A 66 -3.80 -16.60 27.94
CA LYS A 66 -3.71 -15.28 28.61
C LYS A 66 -3.08 -14.22 27.71
N GLU A 67 -2.06 -14.60 26.92
CA GLU A 67 -1.41 -13.71 25.96
C GLU A 67 -2.39 -13.26 24.85
N LEU A 68 -3.14 -14.19 24.29
CA LEU A 68 -4.18 -13.92 23.29
C LEU A 68 -5.26 -12.98 23.84
N LYS A 69 -5.77 -13.25 25.06
CA LYS A 69 -6.76 -12.39 25.69
C LYS A 69 -6.22 -10.98 25.93
N LYS A 70 -5.00 -10.86 26.45
CA LYS A 70 -4.35 -9.56 26.65
C LYS A 70 -4.16 -8.80 25.34
N ALA A 71 -3.77 -9.49 24.25
CA ALA A 71 -3.63 -8.89 22.94
C ALA A 71 -4.99 -8.42 22.41
N TYR A 72 -6.05 -9.20 22.60
CA TYR A 72 -7.41 -8.84 22.19
C TYR A 72 -7.93 -7.61 22.94
N ASP A 73 -7.85 -7.60 24.29
CA ASP A 73 -8.28 -6.46 25.11
C ASP A 73 -7.51 -5.18 24.76
N HIS A 74 -6.21 -5.31 24.46
CA HIS A 74 -5.39 -4.18 24.00
C HIS A 74 -5.82 -3.70 22.60
N THR A 75 -6.06 -4.61 21.68
CA THR A 75 -6.50 -4.30 20.31
C THR A 75 -7.83 -3.56 20.33
N LEU A 76 -8.82 -3.99 21.12
CA LEU A 76 -10.11 -3.31 21.23
C LEU A 76 -9.94 -1.84 21.63
N LYS A 77 -9.09 -1.54 22.61
CA LYS A 77 -8.80 -0.15 23.04
C LYS A 77 -8.17 0.68 21.92
N LEU A 78 -7.30 0.07 21.10
CA LEU A 78 -6.70 0.75 19.96
C LEU A 78 -7.72 0.99 18.85
N LEU A 79 -8.66 0.06 18.63
CA LEU A 79 -9.73 0.22 17.66
C LEU A 79 -10.76 1.28 18.07
N GLU A 80 -11.07 1.39 19.36
CA GLU A 80 -11.87 2.50 19.93
C GLU A 80 -11.21 3.84 19.64
N ARG A 81 -9.91 3.98 19.96
CA ARG A 81 -9.14 5.20 19.63
C ARG A 81 -9.08 5.47 18.14
N SER A 82 -8.98 4.45 17.31
CA SER A 82 -9.00 4.60 15.85
C SER A 82 -10.31 5.21 15.38
N ALA A 83 -11.45 4.78 15.95
CA ALA A 83 -12.76 5.33 15.62
C ALA A 83 -12.89 6.83 15.98
N ASP A 84 -12.32 7.26 17.10
CA ASP A 84 -12.29 8.67 17.50
C ASP A 84 -11.53 9.54 16.49
N GLU A 85 -10.51 8.98 15.83
CA GLU A 85 -9.73 9.63 14.76
C GLU A 85 -10.29 9.38 13.34
N LYS A 86 -11.51 8.84 13.21
CA LYS A 86 -12.16 8.47 11.95
C LYS A 86 -11.34 7.50 11.11
N ILE A 87 -10.58 6.62 11.77
CA ILE A 87 -9.83 5.54 11.16
C ILE A 87 -10.67 4.28 11.29
N PHE A 88 -11.09 3.73 10.16
CA PHE A 88 -11.89 2.52 10.07
C PHE A 88 -11.00 1.32 9.73
N TYR A 89 -11.54 0.11 9.86
CA TYR A 89 -10.84 -1.11 9.47
C TYR A 89 -11.75 -2.06 8.72
N ILE A 90 -11.16 -2.91 7.88
CA ILE A 90 -11.86 -3.89 7.07
C ILE A 90 -11.03 -5.16 6.91
N GLY A 91 -11.67 -6.32 7.05
CA GLY A 91 -11.03 -7.61 6.83
C GLY A 91 -11.09 -8.07 5.39
N SER A 92 -10.12 -8.89 4.99
CA SER A 92 -10.05 -9.46 3.64
C SER A 92 -11.25 -10.36 3.29
N ASN A 93 -11.98 -10.84 4.29
CA ASN A 93 -13.21 -11.60 4.12
C ASN A 93 -14.46 -10.74 3.84
N SER A 94 -14.38 -9.41 3.98
CA SER A 94 -15.48 -8.49 3.69
C SER A 94 -15.70 -8.29 2.19
N SER A 95 -16.95 -8.25 1.73
CA SER A 95 -17.29 -7.93 0.33
C SER A 95 -16.84 -6.54 -0.11
N LYS A 96 -16.65 -5.61 0.84
CA LYS A 96 -16.19 -4.23 0.61
C LYS A 96 -14.66 -4.09 0.59
N TYR A 97 -13.93 -5.18 0.86
CA TYR A 97 -12.46 -5.15 0.79
C TYR A 97 -12.00 -4.95 -0.67
N PRO A 98 -11.00 -4.08 -0.96
CA PRO A 98 -10.57 -3.79 -2.32
C PRO A 98 -10.24 -5.04 -3.13
N ARG A 99 -10.98 -5.28 -4.23
CA ARG A 99 -10.84 -6.50 -5.05
C ARG A 99 -9.46 -6.63 -5.65
N ARG A 100 -8.84 -5.49 -6.03
CA ARG A 100 -7.50 -5.49 -6.61
C ARG A 100 -6.45 -6.03 -5.64
N LEU A 101 -6.56 -5.77 -4.34
CA LEU A 101 -5.64 -6.29 -3.34
C LEU A 101 -5.77 -7.81 -3.13
N ARG A 102 -6.93 -8.42 -3.43
CA ARG A 102 -7.11 -9.88 -3.36
C ARG A 102 -6.43 -10.67 -4.49
N ARG A 103 -5.89 -10.01 -5.52
CA ARG A 103 -5.23 -10.68 -6.66
C ARG A 103 -4.06 -11.59 -6.25
N CYS A 104 -3.43 -11.31 -5.13
CA CYS A 104 -2.29 -12.08 -4.62
C CYS A 104 -2.64 -12.83 -3.34
N LYS A 105 -2.06 -14.02 -3.17
CA LYS A 105 -2.23 -14.84 -1.95
C LYS A 105 -1.61 -14.21 -0.69
N ASP A 106 -0.69 -13.28 -0.85
CA ASP A 106 -0.02 -12.55 0.23
C ASP A 106 -0.66 -11.18 0.52
N HIS A 107 -1.92 -10.96 0.09
CA HIS A 107 -2.63 -9.71 0.35
C HIS A 107 -2.76 -9.41 1.85
N PRO A 108 -2.95 -8.14 2.25
CA PRO A 108 -3.25 -7.78 3.63
C PRO A 108 -4.49 -8.51 4.16
N LEU A 109 -4.40 -9.06 5.38
CA LEU A 109 -5.54 -9.73 6.04
C LEU A 109 -6.64 -8.77 6.43
N PHE A 110 -6.23 -7.56 6.75
CA PHE A 110 -7.07 -6.43 7.12
C PHE A 110 -6.38 -5.14 6.66
N LEU A 111 -7.18 -4.11 6.56
CA LEU A 111 -6.72 -2.76 6.26
C LEU A 111 -7.33 -1.80 7.25
N PHE A 112 -6.55 -0.85 7.69
CA PHE A 112 -7.01 0.40 8.27
C PHE A 112 -7.14 1.44 7.16
N TYR A 113 -8.17 2.26 7.23
CA TYR A 113 -8.38 3.29 6.22
C TYR A 113 -9.02 4.55 6.80
N ARG A 114 -8.73 5.66 6.15
CA ARG A 114 -9.31 6.97 6.43
C ARG A 114 -9.66 7.62 5.10
N GLY A 115 -10.91 8.06 4.93
CA GLY A 115 -11.40 8.59 3.65
C GLY A 115 -12.27 7.60 2.87
N ASN A 116 -12.29 7.72 1.55
CA ASN A 116 -13.21 6.99 0.68
C ASN A 116 -12.61 5.67 0.15
N LEU A 117 -12.95 4.55 0.77
CA LEU A 117 -12.45 3.23 0.36
C LEU A 117 -12.96 2.79 -1.04
N GLU A 118 -14.12 3.27 -1.46
CA GLU A 118 -14.75 2.82 -2.73
C GLU A 118 -13.94 3.20 -3.96
N ILE A 119 -13.11 4.26 -3.89
CA ILE A 119 -12.28 4.69 -5.01
C ILE A 119 -11.30 3.61 -5.49
N CYS A 120 -10.92 2.68 -4.61
CA CYS A 120 -10.05 1.55 -4.95
C CYS A 120 -10.63 0.63 -6.03
N ASP A 121 -11.96 0.53 -6.12
CA ASP A 121 -12.65 -0.39 -7.04
C ASP A 121 -13.48 0.32 -8.10
N THR A 122 -13.88 1.58 -7.86
CA THR A 122 -14.75 2.35 -8.77
C THR A 122 -13.97 3.19 -9.78
N MET A 123 -12.70 3.49 -9.50
CA MET A 123 -11.85 4.31 -10.36
C MET A 123 -10.71 3.50 -10.97
N ARG A 124 -10.19 3.97 -12.12
CA ARG A 124 -8.89 3.50 -12.61
C ARG A 124 -7.80 4.03 -11.69
N CYS A 125 -6.85 3.19 -11.33
CA CYS A 125 -5.78 3.52 -10.41
C CYS A 125 -4.42 3.51 -11.11
N ALA A 126 -3.61 4.54 -10.88
CA ALA A 126 -2.26 4.65 -11.41
C ALA A 126 -1.26 4.80 -10.24
N ALA A 127 -0.37 3.84 -10.06
CA ALA A 127 0.74 4.02 -9.12
C ALA A 127 1.78 4.97 -9.73
N VAL A 128 1.94 6.15 -9.16
CA VAL A 128 2.98 7.14 -9.52
C VAL A 128 3.98 7.16 -8.37
N ILE A 129 5.18 6.66 -8.61
CA ILE A 129 6.16 6.35 -7.58
C ILE A 129 7.58 6.72 -8.02
N GLY A 130 8.50 6.85 -7.06
CA GLY A 130 9.87 7.14 -7.44
C GLY A 130 10.84 7.35 -6.28
N THR A 131 11.93 8.04 -6.58
CA THR A 131 12.97 8.35 -5.61
C THR A 131 12.50 9.42 -4.61
N ARG A 132 13.09 9.40 -3.41
CA ARG A 132 12.91 10.46 -2.41
C ARG A 132 13.68 11.74 -2.72
N GLN A 133 14.57 11.69 -3.69
CA GLN A 133 15.40 12.83 -4.14
C GLN A 133 15.33 12.94 -5.67
N PRO A 134 14.17 13.33 -6.23
CA PRO A 134 14.01 13.49 -7.66
C PRO A 134 14.73 14.74 -8.17
N SER A 135 15.14 14.68 -9.44
CA SER A 135 15.66 15.85 -10.14
C SER A 135 14.54 16.86 -10.44
N ALA A 136 14.92 18.09 -10.77
CA ALA A 136 13.96 19.11 -11.18
C ALA A 136 13.19 18.72 -12.46
N ASP A 137 13.82 18.00 -13.38
CA ASP A 137 13.17 17.52 -14.60
C ASP A 137 12.21 16.37 -14.33
N ALA A 138 12.54 15.48 -13.38
CA ALA A 138 11.63 14.44 -12.91
C ALA A 138 10.37 15.05 -12.27
N LEU A 139 10.52 16.03 -11.37
CA LEU A 139 9.39 16.72 -10.74
C LEU A 139 8.47 17.40 -11.76
N LYS A 140 9.04 18.06 -12.78
CA LYS A 140 8.26 18.69 -13.86
C LYS A 140 7.48 17.65 -14.70
N ALA A 141 8.13 16.52 -14.99
CA ALA A 141 7.50 15.44 -15.74
C ALA A 141 6.37 14.81 -14.91
N GLU A 142 6.60 14.55 -13.62
CA GLU A 142 5.64 13.97 -12.70
C GLU A 142 4.39 14.84 -12.54
N LYS A 143 4.57 16.15 -12.33
CA LYS A 143 3.43 17.08 -12.24
C LYS A 143 2.55 16.99 -13.49
N LYS A 144 3.13 16.99 -14.71
CA LYS A 144 2.37 16.86 -15.95
C LYS A 144 1.64 15.51 -16.07
N ILE A 145 2.28 14.44 -15.60
CA ILE A 145 1.67 13.11 -15.59
C ILE A 145 0.49 13.08 -14.63
N CYS A 146 0.66 13.60 -13.42
CA CYS A 146 -0.39 13.62 -12.40
C CYS A 146 -1.55 14.56 -12.79
N ASP A 147 -1.29 15.73 -13.35
CA ASP A 147 -2.31 16.63 -13.90
C ASP A 147 -3.15 15.90 -14.96
N TYR A 148 -2.50 15.20 -15.91
CA TYR A 148 -3.19 14.40 -16.92
C TYR A 148 -4.04 13.30 -16.29
N LEU A 149 -3.48 12.52 -15.37
CA LEU A 149 -4.22 11.44 -14.71
C LEU A 149 -5.44 11.97 -13.96
N ALA A 150 -5.30 13.07 -13.23
CA ALA A 150 -6.38 13.72 -12.49
C ALA A 150 -7.47 14.25 -13.44
N GLU A 151 -7.10 14.88 -14.57
CA GLU A 151 -8.03 15.36 -15.60
C GLU A 151 -8.91 14.24 -16.15
N TYR A 152 -8.31 13.06 -16.38
CA TYR A 152 -9.01 11.90 -16.93
C TYR A 152 -9.61 10.96 -15.87
N GLY A 153 -9.73 11.44 -14.63
CA GLY A 153 -10.45 10.75 -13.55
C GLY A 153 -9.74 9.50 -13.03
N TRP A 154 -8.40 9.46 -13.06
CA TRP A 154 -7.64 8.42 -12.39
C TRP A 154 -7.46 8.73 -10.91
N ASN A 155 -7.46 7.67 -10.11
CA ASN A 155 -6.99 7.72 -8.74
C ASN A 155 -5.46 7.51 -8.74
N ILE A 156 -4.71 8.50 -8.27
CA ILE A 156 -3.25 8.45 -8.18
C ILE A 156 -2.88 7.72 -6.89
N VAL A 157 -2.19 6.59 -7.01
CA VAL A 157 -1.75 5.79 -5.88
C VAL A 157 -0.27 6.03 -5.61
N SER A 158 0.10 6.37 -4.38
CA SER A 158 1.49 6.53 -3.99
C SER A 158 1.68 6.27 -2.49
N GLY A 159 2.87 6.56 -1.93
CA GLY A 159 3.25 6.12 -0.60
C GLY A 159 3.49 7.20 0.43
N LEU A 160 3.21 8.44 0.12
CA LEU A 160 3.40 9.59 1.02
C LEU A 160 4.86 9.84 1.46
N ALA A 161 5.86 9.21 0.83
CA ALA A 161 7.26 9.49 1.08
C ALA A 161 7.67 10.85 0.50
N PHE A 162 8.82 11.39 0.91
CA PHE A 162 9.39 12.57 0.27
C PHE A 162 9.62 12.36 -1.24
N GLY A 163 9.69 13.45 -1.98
CA GLY A 163 10.06 13.46 -3.40
C GLY A 163 8.92 13.08 -4.33
N CYS A 164 9.06 11.98 -5.07
CA CYS A 164 8.03 11.61 -6.05
C CYS A 164 6.67 11.36 -5.41
N ASP A 165 6.59 10.55 -4.35
CA ASP A 165 5.29 10.24 -3.74
C ASP A 165 4.57 11.51 -3.25
N GLU A 166 5.29 12.40 -2.58
CA GLU A 166 4.77 13.70 -2.14
C GLU A 166 4.29 14.55 -3.31
N THR A 167 5.09 14.64 -4.38
CA THR A 167 4.75 15.42 -5.57
C THR A 167 3.48 14.90 -6.25
N ALA A 168 3.35 13.57 -6.35
CA ALA A 168 2.16 12.93 -6.90
C ALA A 168 0.89 13.30 -6.12
N HIS A 169 0.93 13.20 -4.78
CA HIS A 169 -0.20 13.53 -3.93
C HIS A 169 -0.52 15.03 -3.96
N ARG A 170 0.48 15.91 -3.80
CA ARG A 170 0.28 17.37 -3.85
C ARG A 170 -0.33 17.82 -5.17
N THR A 171 0.13 17.25 -6.29
CA THR A 171 -0.43 17.58 -7.61
C THR A 171 -1.90 17.17 -7.71
N ALA A 172 -2.27 15.98 -7.24
CA ALA A 172 -3.66 15.53 -7.25
C ALA A 172 -4.56 16.41 -6.36
N VAL A 173 -4.10 16.77 -5.16
CA VAL A 173 -4.79 17.63 -4.21
C VAL A 173 -4.95 19.06 -4.79
N GLU A 174 -3.90 19.62 -5.37
CA GLU A 174 -3.93 20.93 -6.03
C GLU A 174 -4.92 20.93 -7.20
N TYR A 175 -4.89 19.87 -8.02
CA TYR A 175 -5.81 19.74 -9.15
C TYR A 175 -7.27 19.67 -8.66
N TRP A 176 -7.54 18.90 -7.60
CA TRP A 176 -8.87 18.83 -7.01
C TRP A 176 -9.34 20.18 -6.46
N LYS A 177 -8.49 20.89 -5.72
CA LYS A 177 -8.81 22.22 -5.16
C LYS A 177 -9.21 23.22 -6.26
N ASN A 178 -8.62 23.11 -7.45
CA ASN A 178 -8.85 24.01 -8.56
C ASN A 178 -10.04 23.61 -9.44
N THR A 179 -10.38 22.32 -9.52
CA THR A 179 -11.32 21.79 -10.53
C THR A 179 -12.46 20.96 -9.95
N GLY A 180 -12.37 20.53 -8.69
CA GLY A 180 -13.26 19.54 -8.08
C GLY A 180 -13.10 18.13 -8.64
N LYS A 181 -12.01 17.86 -9.38
CA LYS A 181 -11.73 16.57 -10.01
C LYS A 181 -10.37 16.04 -9.57
N GLY A 182 -10.15 14.76 -9.84
CA GLY A 182 -8.94 14.06 -9.42
C GLY A 182 -9.07 13.54 -7.99
N THR A 183 -8.38 12.47 -7.70
CA THR A 183 -8.31 11.89 -6.35
C THR A 183 -6.99 11.17 -6.17
N THR A 184 -6.65 10.89 -4.93
CA THR A 184 -5.40 10.17 -4.64
C THR A 184 -5.54 9.23 -3.44
N THR A 185 -4.80 8.14 -3.47
CA THR A 185 -4.72 7.15 -2.39
C THR A 185 -3.29 7.04 -1.91
N ALA A 186 -3.05 7.34 -0.65
CA ALA A 186 -1.77 7.10 0.00
C ALA A 186 -1.79 5.74 0.74
N ILE A 187 -0.82 4.88 0.42
CA ILE A 187 -0.63 3.62 1.14
C ILE A 187 0.56 3.80 2.08
N LEU A 188 0.32 3.71 3.39
CA LEU A 188 1.29 4.00 4.43
C LEU A 188 1.89 2.72 5.01
N ALA A 189 3.10 2.84 5.55
CA ALA A 189 3.84 1.78 6.23
C ALA A 189 3.84 1.96 7.78
N ASP A 190 2.82 2.66 8.28
CA ASP A 190 2.64 3.07 9.68
C ASP A 190 1.16 3.22 10.01
N GLY A 191 0.84 3.57 11.26
CA GLY A 191 -0.52 3.91 11.66
C GLY A 191 -1.02 5.17 10.97
N LEU A 192 -2.35 5.30 10.80
CA LEU A 192 -2.98 6.43 10.12
C LEU A 192 -3.27 7.64 11.02
N ASP A 193 -2.92 7.55 12.31
CA ASP A 193 -3.02 8.63 13.28
C ASP A 193 -1.91 9.67 13.06
N ALA A 194 -2.20 10.93 13.38
CA ALA A 194 -1.26 12.04 13.17
C ALA A 194 0.12 11.83 13.81
N GLY A 195 0.17 11.08 14.93
CA GLY A 195 1.41 10.76 15.66
C GLY A 195 2.26 9.68 14.98
N SER A 196 1.67 8.84 14.13
CA SER A 196 2.33 7.70 13.48
C SER A 196 2.80 7.99 12.05
N ILE A 197 2.13 8.91 11.33
CA ILE A 197 2.44 9.22 9.92
C ILE A 197 3.92 9.58 9.74
N TYR A 198 4.55 8.91 8.76
CA TYR A 198 5.93 9.14 8.38
C TYR A 198 6.07 9.36 6.85
N PRO A 199 6.76 10.43 6.41
CA PRO A 199 7.42 11.46 7.22
C PRO A 199 6.41 12.41 7.88
N LYS A 200 6.75 12.96 9.05
CA LYS A 200 5.86 13.87 9.80
C LYS A 200 5.52 15.14 9.03
N GLU A 201 6.42 15.59 8.19
CA GLU A 201 6.25 16.76 7.33
C GLU A 201 5.10 16.60 6.33
N ASN A 202 4.72 15.36 6.02
CA ASN A 202 3.62 15.04 5.13
C ASN A 202 2.30 14.72 5.88
N ALA A 203 2.24 14.92 7.20
CA ALA A 203 1.01 14.67 7.97
C ALA A 203 -0.14 15.60 7.53
N GLU A 204 0.14 16.89 7.27
CA GLU A 204 -0.85 17.82 6.73
C GLU A 204 -1.34 17.40 5.33
N LEU A 205 -0.44 16.93 4.48
CA LEU A 205 -0.81 16.40 3.16
C LEU A 205 -1.72 15.16 3.28
N ALA A 206 -1.51 14.31 4.29
CA ALA A 206 -2.39 13.18 4.54
C ALA A 206 -3.82 13.63 4.88
N ASP A 207 -3.98 14.68 5.68
CA ASP A 207 -5.30 15.28 5.98
C ASP A 207 -5.93 15.90 4.71
N GLU A 208 -5.16 16.64 3.94
CA GLU A 208 -5.62 17.22 2.66
C GLU A 208 -6.10 16.16 1.66
N ILE A 209 -5.42 14.99 1.60
CA ILE A 209 -5.85 13.86 0.77
C ILE A 209 -7.26 13.42 1.15
N VAL A 210 -7.53 13.26 2.44
CA VAL A 210 -8.85 12.84 2.94
C VAL A 210 -9.90 13.90 2.66
N ASP A 211 -9.60 15.18 2.90
CA ASP A 211 -10.51 16.31 2.69
C ASP A 211 -10.90 16.48 1.21
N CYS A 212 -10.01 16.07 0.29
CA CYS A 212 -10.28 16.03 -1.15
C CYS A 212 -11.02 14.76 -1.62
N GLY A 213 -11.62 14.00 -0.70
CA GLY A 213 -12.33 12.75 -1.02
C GLY A 213 -11.42 11.59 -1.40
N GLY A 214 -10.12 11.70 -1.11
CA GLY A 214 -9.14 10.65 -1.30
C GLY A 214 -9.12 9.62 -0.18
N LEU A 215 -8.03 8.87 -0.07
CA LEU A 215 -7.93 7.71 0.81
C LEU A 215 -6.53 7.54 1.39
N LEU A 216 -6.46 7.27 2.68
CA LEU A 216 -5.28 6.70 3.34
C LEU A 216 -5.53 5.22 3.63
N LEU A 217 -4.56 4.36 3.32
CA LEU A 217 -4.60 2.91 3.57
C LEU A 217 -3.36 2.46 4.33
N SER A 218 -3.54 1.53 5.26
CA SER A 218 -2.43 0.88 5.97
C SER A 218 -2.81 -0.52 6.45
N GLU A 219 -1.81 -1.41 6.62
CA GLU A 219 -1.95 -2.68 7.37
C GLU A 219 -1.72 -2.51 8.88
N TYR A 220 -1.37 -1.30 9.34
CA TYR A 220 -0.86 -1.09 10.68
C TYR A 220 -1.87 -0.31 11.53
N ILE A 221 -2.10 -0.83 12.74
CA ILE A 221 -3.00 -0.20 13.71
C ILE A 221 -2.40 1.13 14.22
N ILE A 222 -3.25 2.02 14.67
CA ILE A 222 -2.91 3.31 15.31
C ILE A 222 -1.76 3.16 16.32
N GLY A 223 -0.82 4.10 16.34
CA GLY A 223 0.37 4.08 17.18
C GLY A 223 1.52 3.22 16.64
N THR A 224 1.38 2.62 15.45
CA THR A 224 2.46 1.83 14.85
C THR A 224 3.42 2.74 14.08
N SER A 225 4.69 2.75 14.48
CA SER A 225 5.75 3.49 13.78
C SER A 225 6.24 2.75 12.53
N CYS A 226 6.64 3.53 11.51
CA CYS A 226 7.24 3.02 10.28
C CYS A 226 8.50 2.18 10.54
N ARG A 227 8.65 1.09 9.79
CA ARG A 227 9.85 0.23 9.80
C ARG A 227 10.28 -0.11 8.37
N PRO A 228 11.57 -0.38 8.11
CA PRO A 228 12.06 -0.70 6.76
C PRO A 228 11.33 -1.87 6.08
N TYR A 229 11.02 -2.93 6.82
CA TYR A 229 10.26 -4.07 6.29
C TYR A 229 8.83 -3.68 5.88
N TYR A 230 8.17 -2.80 6.63
CA TYR A 230 6.83 -2.31 6.33
C TYR A 230 6.78 -1.50 5.03
N LEU A 231 7.83 -0.70 4.76
CA LEU A 231 7.97 0.01 3.50
C LEU A 231 8.03 -0.95 2.31
N THR A 232 8.79 -2.04 2.42
CA THR A 232 8.91 -3.05 1.37
C THR A 232 7.58 -3.73 1.05
N GLU A 233 6.80 -4.09 2.08
CA GLU A 233 5.47 -4.67 1.89
C GLU A 233 4.50 -3.66 1.25
N ARG A 234 4.47 -2.44 1.77
CA ARG A 234 3.62 -1.36 1.28
C ARG A 234 3.88 -1.04 -0.21
N ASP A 235 5.14 -1.03 -0.64
CA ASP A 235 5.51 -0.76 -2.03
C ASP A 235 4.84 -1.75 -3.00
N LYS A 236 4.69 -3.00 -2.61
CA LYS A 236 3.97 -4.01 -3.39
C LYS A 236 2.49 -3.67 -3.54
N TRP A 237 1.86 -3.13 -2.48
CA TRP A 237 0.44 -2.77 -2.49
C TRP A 237 0.13 -1.60 -3.42
N GLN A 238 1.06 -0.67 -3.62
CA GLN A 238 0.89 0.41 -4.59
C GLN A 238 0.66 -0.13 -6.00
N ALA A 239 1.49 -1.05 -6.45
CA ALA A 239 1.32 -1.69 -7.75
C ALA A 239 0.05 -2.56 -7.78
N GLN A 240 -0.17 -3.37 -6.74
CA GLN A 240 -1.29 -4.31 -6.72
C GLN A 240 -2.66 -3.63 -6.74
N LEU A 241 -2.79 -2.45 -6.14
CA LEU A 241 -4.01 -1.65 -6.16
C LEU A 241 -4.24 -0.97 -7.53
N SER A 242 -3.21 -0.88 -8.36
CA SER A 242 -3.22 -0.07 -9.58
C SER A 242 -3.48 -0.86 -10.86
N ASP A 243 -3.95 -0.17 -11.88
CA ASP A 243 -4.13 -0.68 -13.24
C ASP A 243 -2.88 -0.43 -14.10
N ILE A 244 -2.07 0.57 -13.72
CA ILE A 244 -0.77 0.90 -14.32
C ILE A 244 0.22 1.33 -13.25
N VAL A 245 1.53 1.19 -13.54
CA VAL A 245 2.60 1.69 -12.67
C VAL A 245 3.49 2.65 -13.47
N ILE A 246 3.74 3.83 -12.91
CA ILE A 246 4.59 4.87 -13.50
C ILE A 246 5.72 5.21 -12.52
N PRO A 247 6.86 4.52 -12.59
CA PRO A 247 8.06 4.98 -11.89
C PRO A 247 8.62 6.20 -12.61
N VAL A 248 8.59 7.36 -11.95
CA VAL A 248 9.03 8.63 -12.55
C VAL A 248 10.54 8.71 -12.63
N GLN A 249 11.19 8.43 -11.52
CA GLN A 249 12.65 8.36 -11.42
C GLN A 249 13.06 7.41 -10.31
N THR A 250 14.04 6.55 -10.54
CA THR A 250 14.58 5.64 -9.52
C THR A 250 16.05 5.35 -9.76
N GLY A 251 16.84 5.22 -8.68
CA GLY A 251 18.21 4.72 -8.77
C GLY A 251 18.27 3.22 -9.04
N VAL A 252 19.46 2.64 -9.04
CA VAL A 252 19.70 1.21 -9.35
C VAL A 252 19.15 0.24 -8.28
N ALA A 253 18.87 0.74 -7.08
CA ALA A 253 18.28 0.02 -5.95
C ALA A 253 17.25 0.92 -5.27
N GLY A 254 16.19 0.34 -4.71
CA GLY A 254 15.16 1.12 -3.99
C GLY A 254 13.78 0.45 -4.00
N GLY A 255 12.87 1.03 -3.25
CA GLY A 255 11.48 0.56 -3.08
C GLY A 255 10.70 0.43 -4.37
N THR A 256 10.93 1.33 -5.33
CA THR A 256 10.29 1.30 -6.67
C THR A 256 10.39 -0.07 -7.35
N PHE A 257 11.51 -0.81 -7.14
CA PHE A 257 11.65 -2.15 -7.73
C PHE A 257 10.78 -3.22 -7.06
N HIS A 258 10.34 -3.03 -5.82
CA HIS A 258 9.36 -3.93 -5.18
C HIS A 258 8.00 -3.78 -5.85
N ALA A 259 7.59 -2.54 -6.14
CA ALA A 259 6.37 -2.27 -6.89
C ALA A 259 6.45 -2.81 -8.33
N LEU A 260 7.56 -2.61 -9.04
CA LEU A 260 7.77 -3.14 -10.39
C LEU A 260 7.79 -4.67 -10.44
N THR A 261 8.37 -5.32 -9.41
CA THR A 261 8.32 -6.78 -9.30
C THR A 261 6.88 -7.26 -9.15
N ARG A 262 6.10 -6.62 -8.28
CA ARG A 262 4.68 -6.94 -8.11
C ARG A 262 3.86 -6.67 -9.38
N ALA A 263 4.14 -5.57 -10.08
CA ALA A 263 3.51 -5.25 -11.35
C ALA A 263 3.75 -6.34 -12.40
N ALA A 264 5.00 -6.83 -12.51
CA ALA A 264 5.36 -7.91 -13.42
C ALA A 264 4.70 -9.25 -13.05
N GLU A 265 4.59 -9.58 -11.75
CA GLU A 265 3.89 -10.77 -11.26
C GLU A 265 2.38 -10.78 -11.60
N LEU A 266 1.79 -9.60 -11.76
CA LEU A 266 0.36 -9.41 -12.01
C LEU A 266 0.05 -8.95 -13.43
N ASP A 267 1.04 -8.94 -14.33
CA ASP A 267 0.92 -8.42 -15.70
C ASP A 267 0.37 -6.98 -15.77
N ILE A 268 0.67 -6.15 -14.75
CA ILE A 268 0.27 -4.75 -14.72
C ILE A 268 1.23 -3.94 -15.60
N PRO A 269 0.73 -3.24 -16.63
CA PRO A 269 1.57 -2.46 -17.52
C PRO A 269 2.29 -1.33 -16.79
N SER A 270 3.58 -1.16 -17.09
CA SER A 270 4.41 -0.14 -16.47
C SER A 270 4.99 0.81 -17.52
N PHE A 271 4.96 2.11 -17.23
CA PHE A 271 5.37 3.17 -18.13
C PHE A 271 6.38 4.09 -17.46
N ILE A 272 7.40 4.54 -18.17
CA ILE A 272 8.42 5.44 -17.63
C ILE A 272 8.56 6.70 -18.49
N PRO A 273 8.67 7.90 -17.88
CA PRO A 273 8.98 9.09 -18.62
C PRO A 273 10.44 9.07 -19.07
N TYR A 274 10.68 9.51 -20.31
CA TYR A 274 12.03 9.80 -20.79
C TYR A 274 12.42 11.21 -20.34
N LEU A 275 13.47 11.31 -19.54
CA LEU A 275 14.01 12.59 -19.07
C LEU A 275 15.24 12.99 -19.89
N ARG A 276 15.26 14.22 -20.40
CA ARG A 276 16.37 14.70 -21.25
C ARG A 276 17.73 14.73 -20.56
N GLU A 277 17.74 14.94 -19.23
CA GLU A 277 18.93 14.88 -18.41
C GLU A 277 19.71 13.56 -18.51
N TYR A 278 19.04 12.49 -18.96
CA TYR A 278 19.67 11.17 -19.17
C TYR A 278 20.54 11.10 -20.45
N ASP A 279 20.39 12.04 -21.37
CA ASP A 279 21.23 12.09 -22.58
C ASP A 279 22.66 12.51 -22.24
N SER A 280 22.83 13.40 -21.22
CA SER A 280 24.11 13.88 -20.75
C SER A 280 24.05 14.13 -19.24
N PRO A 281 24.17 13.08 -18.39
CA PRO A 281 24.13 13.24 -16.95
C PRO A 281 25.24 14.15 -16.45
N ASP A 282 24.86 15.22 -15.73
CA ASP A 282 25.76 16.23 -15.19
C ASP A 282 26.30 15.88 -13.80
N CYS A 283 25.74 14.89 -13.15
CA CYS A 283 26.17 14.40 -11.83
C CYS A 283 25.96 12.92 -11.64
N GLU A 284 26.61 12.34 -10.63
CA GLU A 284 26.54 10.92 -10.30
C GLU A 284 25.09 10.47 -9.98
N GLN A 285 24.31 11.31 -9.30
CA GLN A 285 22.93 11.01 -8.96
C GLN A 285 22.06 10.80 -10.20
N ILE A 286 22.19 11.66 -11.21
CA ILE A 286 21.45 11.54 -12.49
C ILE A 286 21.90 10.28 -13.25
N ASP A 287 23.19 9.95 -13.24
CA ASP A 287 23.70 8.74 -13.89
C ASP A 287 23.17 7.46 -13.18
N LEU A 288 23.09 7.46 -11.85
CA LEU A 288 22.48 6.37 -11.09
C LEU A 288 20.97 6.22 -11.41
N CYS A 289 20.25 7.31 -11.54
CA CYS A 289 18.86 7.30 -11.97
C CYS A 289 18.71 6.79 -13.41
N ARG A 290 19.53 7.26 -14.33
CA ARG A 290 19.58 6.77 -15.72
C ARG A 290 19.76 5.24 -15.76
N LYS A 291 20.72 4.70 -14.99
CA LYS A 291 20.95 3.25 -14.87
C LYS A 291 19.75 2.52 -14.27
N GLY A 292 19.12 3.10 -13.26
CA GLY A 292 17.90 2.55 -12.65
C GLY A 292 16.73 2.48 -13.62
N MET A 293 16.49 3.55 -14.38
CA MET A 293 15.43 3.59 -15.38
C MET A 293 15.71 2.64 -16.55
N LYS A 294 16.98 2.50 -16.99
CA LYS A 294 17.38 1.48 -17.95
C LYS A 294 17.08 0.07 -17.45
N LYS A 295 17.39 -0.23 -16.19
CA LYS A 295 17.03 -1.51 -15.54
C LYS A 295 15.51 -1.73 -15.53
N ALA A 296 14.69 -0.71 -15.31
CA ALA A 296 13.24 -0.79 -15.37
C ALA A 296 12.75 -1.23 -16.76
N VAL A 297 13.32 -0.67 -17.83
CA VAL A 297 13.01 -1.08 -19.21
C VAL A 297 13.46 -2.52 -19.50
N GLU A 298 14.71 -2.84 -19.20
CA GLU A 298 15.31 -4.11 -19.60
C GLU A 298 14.72 -5.31 -18.81
N LYS A 299 14.62 -5.16 -17.48
CA LYS A 299 14.20 -6.25 -16.60
C LYS A 299 12.68 -6.34 -16.45
N TYR A 300 11.99 -5.21 -16.29
CA TYR A 300 10.57 -5.16 -15.98
C TYR A 300 9.69 -4.78 -17.18
N LYS A 301 10.31 -4.62 -18.36
CA LYS A 301 9.60 -4.33 -19.62
C LYS A 301 8.78 -3.05 -19.56
N CYS A 302 9.21 -2.07 -18.77
CA CYS A 302 8.57 -0.77 -18.73
C CYS A 302 8.64 -0.10 -20.10
N ARG A 303 7.52 0.46 -20.56
CA ARG A 303 7.43 1.16 -21.85
C ARG A 303 7.77 2.63 -21.65
N SER A 304 8.73 3.16 -22.39
CA SER A 304 9.14 4.56 -22.29
C SER A 304 8.23 5.47 -23.12
N PHE A 305 7.94 6.67 -22.60
CA PHE A 305 7.21 7.73 -23.32
C PHE A 305 7.92 9.09 -23.12
N ARG A 306 7.77 10.00 -24.08
CA ARG A 306 8.39 11.34 -24.05
C ARG A 306 7.40 12.44 -23.72
N THR A 307 6.12 12.22 -23.99
CA THR A 307 5.07 13.21 -23.77
C THR A 307 3.83 12.55 -23.17
N VAL A 308 3.03 13.34 -22.47
CA VAL A 308 1.75 12.87 -21.92
C VAL A 308 0.79 12.40 -23.04
N LEU A 309 0.86 13.01 -24.23
CA LEU A 309 0.08 12.56 -25.40
C LEU A 309 0.51 11.17 -25.88
N GLU A 310 1.78 10.83 -25.77
CA GLU A 310 2.27 9.50 -26.09
C GLU A 310 1.79 8.49 -25.03
N LEU A 311 1.84 8.84 -23.75
CA LEU A 311 1.26 8.04 -22.68
C LEU A 311 -0.25 7.82 -22.91
N ASP A 312 -1.01 8.85 -23.25
CA ASP A 312 -2.45 8.76 -23.57
C ASP A 312 -2.72 7.74 -24.69
N ARG A 313 -1.92 7.76 -25.78
CA ARG A 313 -2.04 6.78 -26.86
C ARG A 313 -1.75 5.35 -26.39
N MET A 314 -0.74 5.17 -25.52
CA MET A 314 -0.38 3.87 -24.98
C MET A 314 -1.43 3.30 -24.03
N LEU A 315 -2.25 4.16 -23.40
CA LEU A 315 -3.32 3.77 -22.46
C LEU A 315 -4.65 3.47 -23.15
N LYS A 316 -4.80 3.81 -24.44
CA LYS A 316 -6.01 3.50 -25.20
C LYS A 316 -6.04 2.04 -25.66
N PRO A 317 -7.20 1.34 -25.54
CA PRO A 317 -7.33 -0.04 -26.02
C PRO A 317 -7.06 -0.09 -27.53
N GLY A 318 -6.21 -1.01 -27.97
CA GLY A 318 -5.94 -1.28 -29.39
C GLY A 318 -4.59 -0.76 -29.92
N CYS A 319 -3.77 -0.08 -29.13
CA CYS A 319 -2.38 0.23 -29.46
C CYS A 319 -1.43 -0.84 -28.89
N SER A 320 -1.48 -2.07 -29.41
CA SER A 320 -0.35 -2.99 -29.34
C SER A 320 0.72 -2.50 -30.32
N ALA A 321 1.85 -2.02 -29.78
CA ALA A 321 3.06 -1.77 -30.56
C ALA A 321 3.86 -3.04 -30.72
#